data_320245dd0677c761ad79f8ad599c9d59
#
_entry.id   320245dd0677c761ad79f8ad599c9d59
#
_cell.length_a   1.000
_cell.length_b   1.000
_cell.length_c   1.000
_cell.angle_alpha   90.00
_cell.angle_beta   90.00
_cell.angle_gamma   90.00
#
_symmetry.space_group_name_H-M   'P 1'
#
loop_
_entity.id
_entity.type
_entity.pdbx_description
1 polymer ?
#
loop_
_entity_poly.entity_id
_entity_poly.type
_entity_poly.pdbx_seq_one_letter_code
_entity_poly.pdbx_strand_id
1 'polypeptide(L)'
;LVEFIQSQNDKECLLLFGALKRKDYSAMLSYLREALPNVQLTVTSFSDGDSLGQAEAEGFLYIEDYRQLIQNFQERQNDNQLLFITGSLYFIAEIRAYLTSL
;
A
#
# COMPACT_ATOMS: atom_id res chain seq x y z
N LEU A 1 -8.36 2.75 -10.06
CA LEU A 1 -8.17 2.12 -8.75
C LEU A 1 -9.05 2.76 -7.67
N VAL A 2 -8.99 4.08 -7.55
CA VAL A 2 -9.74 4.79 -6.50
C VAL A 2 -11.24 4.53 -6.63
N GLU A 3 -11.79 4.63 -7.82
CA GLU A 3 -13.21 4.40 -8.06
C GLU A 3 -13.63 2.98 -7.68
N PHE A 4 -12.77 2.01 -8.00
CA PHE A 4 -13.05 0.62 -7.65
C PHE A 4 -13.05 0.42 -6.13
N ILE A 5 -12.08 1.00 -5.43
CA ILE A 5 -12.01 0.90 -3.97
C ILE A 5 -13.23 1.58 -3.33
N GLN A 6 -13.62 2.74 -3.84
CA GLN A 6 -14.80 3.45 -3.35
C GLN A 6 -16.07 2.62 -3.49
N SER A 7 -16.13 1.76 -4.51
CA SER A 7 -17.30 0.89 -4.73
C SER A 7 -17.38 -0.28 -3.75
N GLN A 8 -16.31 -0.54 -2.98
CA GLN A 8 -16.22 -1.64 -2.03
C GLN A 8 -16.57 -1.19 -0.62
N ASN A 9 -17.57 -0.35 -0.47
CA ASN A 9 -17.93 0.25 0.82
C ASN A 9 -18.50 -0.72 1.85
N ASP A 10 -18.82 -1.94 1.44
CA ASP A 10 -19.28 -3.00 2.33
C ASP A 10 -18.14 -3.85 2.88
N LYS A 11 -16.90 -3.52 2.51
CA LYS A 11 -15.72 -4.28 2.91
C LYS A 11 -14.71 -3.39 3.62
N GLU A 12 -13.91 -4.01 4.50
CA GLU A 12 -12.78 -3.34 5.10
C GLU A 12 -11.62 -3.35 4.09
N CYS A 13 -11.21 -2.17 3.65
CA CYS A 13 -10.17 -2.04 2.63
C CYS A 13 -8.87 -1.54 3.25
N LEU A 14 -7.78 -2.24 2.90
CA LEU A 14 -6.43 -1.84 3.23
C LEU A 14 -5.72 -1.48 1.93
N LEU A 15 -4.91 -0.42 1.96
CA LEU A 15 -4.15 0.02 0.81
C LEU A 15 -2.68 0.11 1.18
N LEU A 16 -1.85 -0.67 0.52
CA LEU A 16 -0.39 -0.68 0.71
C LEU A 16 0.26 0.15 -0.39
N PHE A 17 1.05 1.14 0.01
CA PHE A 17 1.64 2.12 -0.90
C PHE A 17 3.16 2.10 -0.78
N GLY A 18 3.84 1.91 -1.91
CA GLY A 18 5.29 2.02 -1.99
C GLY A 18 5.68 2.91 -3.15
N ALA A 19 6.64 3.81 -2.95
CA ALA A 19 7.03 4.78 -3.96
C ALA A 19 8.49 5.16 -3.81
N LEU A 20 8.98 5.94 -4.77
CA LEU A 20 10.34 6.45 -4.77
C LEU A 20 10.35 7.89 -4.26
N LYS A 21 11.40 8.25 -3.50
CA LYS A 21 11.54 9.59 -2.93
C LYS A 21 11.59 10.69 -3.98
N ARG A 22 12.15 10.38 -5.17
CA ARG A 22 12.28 11.36 -6.26
C ARG A 22 10.98 11.67 -6.99
N LYS A 23 9.90 10.94 -6.67
CA LYS A 23 8.58 11.18 -7.24
C LYS A 23 7.74 12.00 -6.28
N ASP A 24 6.65 12.56 -6.76
CA ASP A 24 5.76 13.37 -5.94
C ASP A 24 4.84 12.48 -5.08
N TYR A 25 5.47 11.75 -4.14
CA TYR A 25 4.75 10.84 -3.27
C TYR A 25 3.81 11.58 -2.31
N SER A 26 4.18 12.78 -1.91
CA SER A 26 3.38 13.55 -0.94
C SER A 26 2.02 13.91 -1.54
N ALA A 27 1.99 14.37 -2.79
CA ALA A 27 0.75 14.68 -3.47
C ALA A 27 -0.09 13.41 -3.69
N MET A 28 0.57 12.29 -4.03
CA MET A 28 -0.13 11.02 -4.21
C MET A 28 -0.77 10.55 -2.92
N LEU A 29 -0.05 10.61 -1.81
CA LEU A 29 -0.57 10.20 -0.50
C LEU A 29 -1.73 11.09 -0.06
N SER A 30 -1.61 12.40 -0.25
CA SER A 30 -2.69 13.34 0.10
C SER A 30 -3.93 13.06 -0.73
N TYR A 31 -3.76 12.82 -2.03
CA TYR A 31 -4.89 12.48 -2.90
C TYR A 31 -5.59 11.20 -2.43
N LEU A 32 -4.82 10.15 -2.14
CA LEU A 32 -5.41 8.88 -1.70
C LEU A 32 -6.14 9.04 -0.37
N ARG A 33 -5.56 9.78 0.56
CA ARG A 33 -6.21 10.01 1.86
C ARG A 33 -7.55 10.74 1.72
N GLU A 34 -7.59 11.76 0.87
CA GLU A 34 -8.82 12.53 0.65
C GLU A 34 -9.87 11.72 -0.10
N ALA A 35 -9.44 10.97 -1.12
CA ALA A 35 -10.35 10.18 -1.94
C ALA A 35 -10.87 8.93 -1.22
N LEU A 36 -10.11 8.40 -0.27
CA LEU A 36 -10.38 7.12 0.40
C LEU A 36 -10.32 7.29 1.92
N PRO A 37 -11.19 8.10 2.53
CA PRO A 37 -11.09 8.43 3.96
C PRO A 37 -11.30 7.24 4.88
N ASN A 38 -11.99 6.18 4.41
CA ASN A 38 -12.31 5.01 5.22
C ASN A 38 -11.36 3.84 4.97
N VAL A 39 -10.34 4.03 4.16
CA VAL A 39 -9.36 2.99 3.83
C VAL A 39 -8.16 3.13 4.74
N GLN A 40 -7.65 2.02 5.25
CA GLN A 40 -6.42 2.00 6.02
C GLN A 40 -5.24 2.07 5.05
N LEU A 41 -4.59 3.23 4.99
CA LEU A 41 -3.46 3.49 4.10
C LEU A 41 -2.15 3.28 4.85
N THR A 42 -1.34 2.34 4.37
CA THR A 42 -0.03 2.01 4.97
C THR A 42 1.07 2.22 3.93
N VAL A 43 2.07 3.01 4.30
CA VAL A 43 3.28 3.22 3.49
C VAL A 43 4.30 2.15 3.84
N THR A 44 5.02 1.65 2.83
CA THR A 44 6.06 0.65 3.06
C THR A 44 7.33 0.98 2.29
N SER A 45 8.45 0.46 2.80
CA SER A 45 9.71 0.41 2.06
C SER A 45 9.75 -0.84 1.18
N PHE A 46 10.63 -0.81 0.18
CA PHE A 46 10.92 -1.97 -0.65
C PHE A 46 12.39 -1.92 -1.07
N SER A 47 12.83 -2.84 -1.94
CA SER A 47 14.27 -3.07 -2.15
C SER A 47 15.02 -1.95 -2.86
N ASP A 48 14.33 -1.05 -3.56
CA ASP A 48 14.98 0.08 -4.22
C ASP A 48 15.58 1.02 -3.19
N GLY A 49 16.84 1.44 -3.39
CA GLY A 49 17.51 2.35 -2.47
C GLY A 49 16.87 3.73 -2.36
N ASP A 50 16.01 4.10 -3.31
CA ASP A 50 15.27 5.34 -3.30
C ASP A 50 13.83 5.16 -2.79
N SER A 51 13.51 4.02 -2.19
CA SER A 51 12.17 3.80 -1.67
C SER A 51 11.87 4.72 -0.49
N LEU A 52 10.59 5.02 -0.29
CA LEU A 52 10.16 5.74 0.90
C LEU A 52 10.52 4.95 2.15
N GLY A 53 10.84 5.67 3.22
CA GLY A 53 11.05 5.09 4.54
C GLY A 53 10.12 5.73 5.54
N GLN A 54 10.38 5.48 6.81
CA GLN A 54 9.52 5.97 7.89
C GLN A 54 9.45 7.49 7.92
N ALA A 55 10.54 8.18 7.59
CA ALA A 55 10.57 9.64 7.61
C ALA A 55 9.59 10.25 6.61
N GLU A 56 9.49 9.67 5.40
CA GLU A 56 8.59 10.16 4.37
C GLU A 56 7.13 9.79 4.65
N ALA A 57 6.90 8.81 5.49
CA ALA A 57 5.58 8.34 5.85
C ALA A 57 4.95 9.09 7.02
N GLU A 58 5.55 10.19 7.44
CA GLU A 58 5.06 10.97 8.59
C GLU A 58 3.57 11.29 8.43
N GLY A 59 2.80 10.96 9.45
CA GLY A 59 1.35 11.16 9.42
C GLY A 59 0.56 10.01 8.82
N PHE A 60 1.23 8.95 8.36
CA PHE A 60 0.61 7.74 7.81
C PHE A 60 1.09 6.53 8.58
N LEU A 61 0.33 5.44 8.49
CA LEU A 61 0.82 4.16 8.98
C LEU A 61 2.02 3.73 8.14
N TYR A 62 2.96 3.05 8.76
CA TYR A 62 4.18 2.63 8.07
C TYR A 62 4.57 1.21 8.49
N ILE A 63 5.01 0.40 7.53
CA ILE A 63 5.61 -0.90 7.79
C ILE A 63 6.89 -1.03 6.95
N GLU A 64 7.97 -1.44 7.59
CA GLU A 64 9.26 -1.53 6.90
C GLU A 64 9.28 -2.70 5.90
N ASP A 65 8.73 -3.85 6.29
CA ASP A 65 8.71 -5.05 5.45
C ASP A 65 7.29 -5.35 5.00
N TYR A 66 7.00 -5.05 3.73
CA TYR A 66 5.67 -5.27 3.16
C TYR A 66 5.26 -6.74 3.18
N ARG A 67 6.23 -7.65 3.15
CA ARG A 67 5.94 -9.09 3.16
C ARG A 67 5.22 -9.51 4.42
N GLN A 68 5.59 -8.87 5.54
CA GLN A 68 4.93 -9.14 6.81
C GLN A 68 3.45 -8.74 6.77
N LEU A 69 3.15 -7.60 6.19
CA LEU A 69 1.75 -7.16 6.05
C LEU A 69 0.95 -8.11 5.17
N ILE A 70 1.53 -8.52 4.04
CA ILE A 70 0.86 -9.44 3.12
C ILE A 70 0.63 -10.79 3.78
N GLN A 71 1.62 -11.33 4.48
CA GLN A 71 1.49 -12.60 5.18
C GLN A 71 0.40 -12.53 6.24
N ASN A 72 0.39 -11.46 7.04
CA ASN A 72 -0.64 -11.28 8.07
C ASN A 72 -2.03 -11.20 7.46
N PHE A 73 -2.16 -10.50 6.34
CA PHE A 73 -3.44 -10.42 5.63
C PHE A 73 -3.90 -11.79 5.15
N GLN A 74 -2.99 -12.57 4.55
CA GLN A 74 -3.32 -13.91 4.06
C GLN A 74 -3.72 -14.86 5.18
N GLU A 75 -3.05 -14.78 6.32
CA GLU A 75 -3.35 -15.64 7.48
C GLU A 75 -4.69 -15.31 8.12
N ARG A 76 -5.10 -14.03 8.05
CA ARG A 76 -6.37 -13.57 8.62
C ARG A 76 -7.45 -13.41 7.57
N GLN A 77 -7.26 -14.03 6.43
CA GLN A 77 -8.15 -13.87 5.29
C GLN A 77 -9.60 -14.12 5.67
N ASN A 78 -10.46 -13.17 5.33
CA ASN A 78 -11.90 -13.32 5.43
C ASN A 78 -12.55 -12.56 4.28
N ASP A 79 -13.81 -12.88 4.00
CA ASP A 79 -14.52 -12.35 2.84
C ASP A 79 -14.85 -10.85 2.95
N ASN A 80 -14.66 -10.27 4.14
CA ASN A 80 -15.00 -8.87 4.39
C ASN A 80 -13.81 -7.93 4.28
N GLN A 81 -12.61 -8.45 3.97
CA GLN A 81 -11.40 -7.65 3.85
C GLN A 81 -10.80 -7.74 2.45
N LEU A 82 -10.32 -6.60 1.96
CA LEU A 82 -9.59 -6.51 0.69
C LEU A 82 -8.28 -5.77 0.91
N LEU A 83 -7.24 -6.23 0.25
CA LEU A 83 -5.94 -5.56 0.23
C LEU A 83 -5.64 -5.09 -1.17
N PHE A 84 -5.42 -3.79 -1.31
CA PHE A 84 -5.01 -3.17 -2.57
C PHE A 84 -3.55 -2.73 -2.45
N ILE A 85 -2.82 -2.82 -3.55
CA ILE A 85 -1.41 -2.45 -3.60
C ILE A 85 -1.22 -1.47 -4.74
N THR A 86 -0.60 -0.34 -4.46
CA THR A 86 -0.38 0.69 -5.48
C THR A 86 0.91 1.46 -5.21
N GLY A 87 1.29 2.30 -6.15
CA GLY A 87 2.46 3.15 -6.05
C GLY A 87 3.33 3.05 -7.29
N SER A 88 4.65 3.06 -7.09
CA SER A 88 5.62 2.97 -8.16
C SER A 88 5.52 1.65 -8.91
N LEU A 89 5.76 1.69 -10.23
CA LEU A 89 5.86 0.49 -11.05
C LEU A 89 6.97 -0.45 -10.53
N TYR A 90 8.05 0.11 -10.01
CA TYR A 90 9.14 -0.71 -9.43
C TYR A 90 8.67 -1.47 -8.21
N PHE A 91 7.87 -0.83 -7.36
CA PHE A 91 7.29 -1.48 -6.20
C PHE A 91 6.32 -2.59 -6.60
N ILE A 92 5.43 -2.29 -7.54
CA ILE A 92 4.44 -3.28 -8.01
C ILE A 92 5.14 -4.48 -8.65
N ALA A 93 6.22 -4.25 -9.42
CA ALA A 93 6.99 -5.34 -10.00
C ALA A 93 7.62 -6.23 -8.92
N GLU A 94 8.14 -5.63 -7.87
CA GLU A 94 8.73 -6.38 -6.75
C GLU A 94 7.66 -7.21 -6.03
N ILE A 95 6.47 -6.63 -5.80
CA ILE A 95 5.35 -7.35 -5.18
C ILE A 95 4.94 -8.54 -6.03
N ARG A 96 4.84 -8.36 -7.35
CA ARG A 96 4.49 -9.46 -8.25
C ARG A 96 5.50 -10.59 -8.17
N ALA A 97 6.80 -10.26 -8.16
CA ALA A 97 7.84 -11.26 -8.05
C ALA A 97 7.73 -12.02 -6.72
N TYR A 98 7.46 -11.31 -5.64
CA TYR A 98 7.26 -11.92 -4.33
C TYR A 98 6.06 -12.87 -4.34
N LEU A 99 4.93 -12.42 -4.84
CA LEU A 99 3.70 -13.24 -4.84
C LEU A 99 3.84 -14.49 -5.71
N THR A 100 4.56 -14.40 -6.83
CA THR A 100 4.75 -15.56 -7.71
C THR A 100 5.78 -16.54 -7.18
N SER A 101 6.59 -16.16 -6.19
CA SER A 101 7.56 -17.04 -5.56
C SER A 101 7.00 -17.84 -4.39
N LEU A 102 5.79 -17.56 -3.98
CA LEU A 102 5.16 -18.24 -2.85
C LEU A 102 4.68 -19.64 -3.17
#